data_f4aa289702689759971f82be3f2096ba
#
_entry.id   f4aa289702689759971f82be3f2096ba
#
_cell.length_a   1.000
_cell.length_b   1.000
_cell.length_c   1.000
_cell.angle_alpha   90.00
_cell.angle_beta   90.00
_cell.angle_gamma   90.00
#
_symmetry.space_group_name_H-M   'P 1'
#
loop_
_entity.id
_entity.type
_entity.pdbx_description
1 polymer ?
#
loop_
_entity_poly.entity_id
_entity_poly.type
_entity_poly.pdbx_seq_one_letter_code
_entity_poly.pdbx_strand_id
1 'polypeptide(L)'
;MKDRLHVFTMWLLLAAVFASVRMSGQELPSVYILATGGTIAGVGGTSTAGSYKPSRIGVEQLIEAVPEVNTLARVRGEQVFNVSSQDMDSSHWLVLSKKVNEILAMSGVDGVVITHGTDTMEETAFFLSLTVKSSKPVVLTGSMRPST
;
A
#
# COMPACT_ATOMS: atom_id res chain seq x y z
N MET A 1 53.44 1.27 -32.97
CA MET A 1 52.29 0.42 -33.34
C MET A 1 51.65 -0.25 -32.13
N LYS A 2 52.42 -0.65 -31.12
CA LYS A 2 51.92 -1.31 -29.89
C LYS A 2 51.09 -0.35 -29.01
N ASP A 3 51.47 0.89 -28.89
CA ASP A 3 50.78 1.88 -27.99
C ASP A 3 49.34 2.20 -28.46
N ARG A 4 49.14 2.24 -29.78
CA ARG A 4 47.77 2.48 -30.33
C ARG A 4 46.82 1.30 -30.07
N LEU A 5 47.34 0.09 -29.98
CA LEU A 5 46.55 -1.11 -29.69
C LEU A 5 46.08 -1.09 -28.21
N HIS A 6 46.96 -0.69 -27.31
CA HIS A 6 46.59 -0.59 -25.88
C HIS A 6 45.56 0.51 -25.59
N VAL A 7 45.67 1.63 -26.29
CA VAL A 7 44.67 2.72 -26.18
C VAL A 7 43.31 2.23 -26.71
N PHE A 8 43.30 1.50 -27.84
CA PHE A 8 42.05 1.00 -28.41
C PHE A 8 41.40 -0.08 -27.56
N THR A 9 42.18 -0.97 -26.95
CA THR A 9 41.65 -1.99 -26.00
C THR A 9 41.12 -1.35 -24.71
N MET A 10 41.77 -0.30 -24.22
CA MET A 10 41.32 0.44 -23.05
C MET A 10 39.97 1.14 -23.30
N TRP A 11 39.79 1.74 -24.47
CA TRP A 11 38.51 2.35 -24.86
C TRP A 11 37.38 1.33 -25.04
N LEU A 12 37.70 0.12 -25.57
CA LEU A 12 36.71 -0.97 -25.69
C LEU A 12 36.29 -1.51 -24.31
N LEU A 13 37.22 -1.63 -23.36
CA LEU A 13 36.92 -2.04 -21.99
C LEU A 13 36.09 -0.98 -21.26
N LEU A 14 36.41 0.31 -21.45
CA LEU A 14 35.61 1.40 -20.88
C LEU A 14 34.18 1.41 -21.46
N ALA A 15 34.02 1.23 -22.76
CA ALA A 15 32.72 1.16 -23.42
C ALA A 15 31.92 -0.06 -22.94
N ALA A 16 32.57 -1.20 -22.70
CA ALA A 16 31.91 -2.39 -22.15
C ALA A 16 31.41 -2.19 -20.70
N VAL A 17 32.16 -1.44 -19.88
CA VAL A 17 31.73 -1.08 -18.51
C VAL A 17 30.53 -0.13 -18.53
N PHE A 18 30.52 0.87 -19.42
CA PHE A 18 29.38 1.76 -19.58
C PHE A 18 28.14 1.10 -20.17
N ALA A 19 28.29 0.08 -21.04
CA ALA A 19 27.17 -0.67 -21.59
C ALA A 19 26.50 -1.60 -20.54
N SER A 20 27.19 -1.86 -19.43
CA SER A 20 26.68 -2.72 -18.34
C SER A 20 25.82 -1.97 -17.33
N VAL A 21 25.79 -0.65 -17.36
CA VAL A 21 24.84 0.14 -16.56
C VAL A 21 23.46 0.00 -17.23
N ARG A 22 22.82 -1.14 -16.98
CA ARG A 22 21.38 -1.25 -17.23
C ARG A 22 20.73 -0.20 -16.37
N MET A 23 20.20 0.85 -16.98
CA MET A 23 19.16 1.67 -16.37
C MET A 23 17.97 0.72 -16.15
N SER A 24 17.95 0.01 -15.04
CA SER A 24 16.74 -0.62 -14.53
C SER A 24 15.78 0.55 -14.29
N GLY A 25 14.85 0.75 -15.21
CA GLY A 25 13.67 1.55 -14.92
C GLY A 25 13.12 0.97 -13.62
N GLN A 26 13.08 1.76 -12.56
CA GLN A 26 12.62 1.31 -11.27
C GLN A 26 11.16 0.88 -11.46
N GLU A 27 10.89 -0.43 -11.41
CA GLU A 27 9.52 -0.92 -11.46
C GLU A 27 8.75 -0.33 -10.28
N LEU A 28 7.54 0.15 -10.55
CA LEU A 28 6.68 0.66 -9.49
C LEU A 28 6.44 -0.44 -8.45
N PRO A 29 6.51 -0.12 -7.15
CA PRO A 29 6.22 -1.08 -6.09
C PRO A 29 4.77 -1.57 -6.21
N SER A 30 4.53 -2.81 -5.81
CA SER A 30 3.21 -3.42 -5.78
C SER A 30 2.65 -3.35 -4.36
N VAL A 31 1.55 -2.61 -4.20
CA VAL A 31 0.94 -2.32 -2.91
C VAL A 31 -0.50 -2.82 -2.89
N TYR A 32 -0.87 -3.52 -1.81
CA TYR A 32 -2.26 -3.87 -1.54
C TYR A 32 -2.90 -2.88 -0.58
N ILE A 33 -4.11 -2.41 -0.93
CA ILE A 33 -4.97 -1.63 -0.04
C ILE A 33 -6.04 -2.56 0.52
N LEU A 34 -6.02 -2.76 1.84
CA LEU A 34 -7.02 -3.53 2.56
C LEU A 34 -7.99 -2.56 3.24
N ALA A 35 -9.24 -2.57 2.81
CA ALA A 35 -10.25 -1.69 3.39
C ALA A 35 -11.04 -2.42 4.48
N THR A 36 -11.12 -1.78 5.66
CA THR A 36 -11.90 -2.28 6.80
C THR A 36 -13.17 -1.47 7.07
N GLY A 37 -13.34 -0.34 6.38
CA GLY A 37 -14.46 0.59 6.57
C GLY A 37 -14.02 1.89 7.23
N GLY A 38 -14.77 2.34 8.25
CA GLY A 38 -14.49 3.58 8.97
C GLY A 38 -14.93 4.85 8.23
N THR A 39 -14.54 6.00 8.78
CA THR A 39 -14.92 7.33 8.27
C THR A 39 -14.34 7.62 6.88
N ILE A 40 -13.15 7.10 6.57
CA ILE A 40 -12.52 7.27 5.27
C ILE A 40 -13.37 6.68 4.13
N ALA A 41 -14.13 5.63 4.41
CA ALA A 41 -15.10 5.01 3.51
C ALA A 41 -16.53 5.51 3.74
N GLY A 42 -16.68 6.65 4.41
CA GLY A 42 -17.98 7.25 4.72
C GLY A 42 -18.50 8.14 3.61
N VAL A 43 -19.83 8.27 3.56
CA VAL A 43 -20.53 9.20 2.68
C VAL A 43 -21.24 10.25 3.54
N GLY A 44 -20.96 11.52 3.28
CA GLY A 44 -21.63 12.68 3.90
C GLY A 44 -22.45 13.46 2.87
N GLY A 45 -23.53 14.11 3.32
CA GLY A 45 -24.33 14.99 2.46
C GLY A 45 -23.60 16.27 2.05
N THR A 46 -22.67 16.74 2.90
CA THR A 46 -21.72 17.82 2.65
C THR A 46 -20.51 17.60 3.57
N SER A 47 -19.35 18.11 3.20
CA SER A 47 -18.11 18.00 4.01
C SER A 47 -18.22 18.64 5.41
N THR A 48 -19.27 19.41 5.69
CA THR A 48 -19.56 20.09 6.94
C THR A 48 -20.80 19.55 7.66
N ALA A 49 -21.52 18.59 7.06
CA ALA A 49 -22.71 18.00 7.71
C ALA A 49 -22.27 17.08 8.87
N GLY A 50 -22.79 17.35 10.06
CA GLY A 50 -22.51 16.57 11.26
C GLY A 50 -23.08 15.14 11.26
N SER A 51 -23.73 14.71 10.16
CA SER A 51 -24.23 13.35 9.96
C SER A 51 -23.64 12.75 8.70
N TYR A 52 -22.83 11.72 8.84
CA TYR A 52 -22.34 10.88 7.75
C TYR A 52 -22.65 9.42 8.05
N LYS A 53 -22.69 8.60 7.01
CA LYS A 53 -22.81 7.14 7.15
C LYS A 53 -21.43 6.54 6.89
N PRO A 54 -20.76 5.98 7.90
CA PRO A 54 -19.46 5.34 7.72
C PRO A 54 -19.58 4.10 6.86
N SER A 55 -18.46 3.67 6.30
CA SER A 55 -18.34 2.35 5.65
C SER A 55 -19.34 2.12 4.51
N ARG A 56 -19.47 3.09 3.58
CA ARG A 56 -20.38 3.01 2.43
C ARG A 56 -19.68 2.91 1.08
N ILE A 57 -18.42 3.29 1.04
CA ILE A 57 -17.60 3.30 -0.18
C ILE A 57 -16.70 2.07 -0.15
N GLY A 58 -16.68 1.33 -1.25
CA GLY A 58 -15.79 0.20 -1.44
C GLY A 58 -14.35 0.63 -1.74
N VAL A 59 -13.41 -0.30 -1.60
CA VAL A 59 -12.00 -0.03 -1.81
C VAL A 59 -11.68 0.42 -3.23
N GLU A 60 -12.38 -0.09 -4.23
CA GLU A 60 -12.23 0.29 -5.63
C GLU A 60 -12.52 1.79 -5.82
N GLN A 61 -13.63 2.26 -5.25
CA GLN A 61 -14.03 3.65 -5.34
C GLN A 61 -13.05 4.58 -4.60
N LEU A 62 -12.46 4.12 -3.49
CA LEU A 62 -11.41 4.88 -2.78
C LEU A 62 -10.15 5.02 -3.64
N ILE A 63 -9.76 3.98 -4.36
CA ILE A 63 -8.61 4.00 -5.27
C ILE A 63 -8.89 4.89 -6.48
N GLU A 64 -10.08 4.77 -7.07
CA GLU A 64 -10.51 5.58 -8.22
C GLU A 64 -10.59 7.08 -7.91
N ALA A 65 -10.88 7.43 -6.65
CA ALA A 65 -10.94 8.83 -6.20
C ALA A 65 -9.55 9.51 -6.17
N VAL A 66 -8.45 8.74 -6.21
CA VAL A 66 -7.07 9.25 -6.18
C VAL A 66 -6.24 8.60 -7.29
N PRO A 67 -6.49 8.93 -8.57
CA PRO A 67 -5.84 8.25 -9.71
C PRO A 67 -4.32 8.42 -9.72
N GLU A 68 -3.78 9.46 -9.07
CA GLU A 68 -2.36 9.73 -8.95
C GLU A 68 -1.60 8.60 -8.24
N VAL A 69 -2.26 7.82 -7.39
CA VAL A 69 -1.64 6.69 -6.70
C VAL A 69 -1.05 5.67 -7.68
N ASN A 70 -1.64 5.53 -8.87
CA ASN A 70 -1.16 4.62 -9.90
C ASN A 70 0.16 5.08 -10.57
N THR A 71 0.57 6.32 -10.35
CA THR A 71 1.89 6.82 -10.78
C THR A 71 2.99 6.46 -9.77
N LEU A 72 2.62 6.12 -8.54
CA LEU A 72 3.53 5.85 -7.43
C LEU A 72 3.70 4.35 -7.18
N ALA A 73 2.65 3.56 -7.44
CA ALA A 73 2.62 2.12 -7.15
C ALA A 73 1.64 1.39 -8.09
N ARG A 74 1.87 0.09 -8.27
CA ARG A 74 0.86 -0.82 -8.80
C ARG A 74 -0.07 -1.19 -7.65
N VAL A 75 -1.25 -0.58 -7.61
CA VAL A 75 -2.19 -0.71 -6.51
C VAL A 75 -3.24 -1.78 -6.81
N ARG A 76 -3.54 -2.61 -5.81
CA ARG A 76 -4.68 -3.53 -5.78
C ARG A 76 -5.47 -3.30 -4.51
N GLY A 77 -6.80 -3.35 -4.61
CA GLY A 77 -7.70 -3.21 -3.47
C GLY A 77 -8.36 -4.53 -3.09
N GLU A 78 -8.58 -4.73 -1.79
CA GLU A 78 -9.43 -5.80 -1.29
C GLU A 78 -10.26 -5.28 -0.10
N GLN A 79 -11.58 -5.46 -0.17
CA GLN A 79 -12.47 -5.15 0.94
C GLN A 79 -12.46 -6.32 1.93
N VAL A 80 -11.85 -6.12 3.10
CA VAL A 80 -11.81 -7.15 4.15
C VAL A 80 -13.06 -7.08 5.02
N PHE A 81 -13.41 -5.87 5.45
CA PHE A 81 -14.60 -5.57 6.23
C PHE A 81 -15.23 -4.27 5.75
N ASN A 82 -16.42 -3.99 6.24
CA ASN A 82 -17.09 -2.72 6.05
C ASN A 82 -17.79 -2.31 7.35
N VAL A 83 -16.98 -2.13 8.39
CA VAL A 83 -17.45 -1.89 9.75
C VAL A 83 -16.99 -0.52 10.26
N SER A 84 -17.72 0.02 11.24
CA SER A 84 -17.22 1.12 12.04
C SER A 84 -16.09 0.61 12.95
N SER A 85 -15.07 1.43 13.18
CA SER A 85 -13.94 0.97 14.02
C SER A 85 -14.35 0.66 15.46
N GLN A 86 -15.42 1.27 15.95
CA GLN A 86 -16.01 0.96 17.27
C GLN A 86 -16.51 -0.49 17.37
N ASP A 87 -16.85 -1.11 16.24
CA ASP A 87 -17.37 -2.47 16.16
C ASP A 87 -16.25 -3.51 15.87
N MET A 88 -14.99 -3.05 15.80
CA MET A 88 -13.84 -3.95 15.65
C MET A 88 -13.61 -4.73 16.95
N ASP A 89 -13.49 -6.05 16.80
CA ASP A 89 -13.23 -6.98 17.89
C ASP A 89 -12.08 -7.94 17.56
N SER A 90 -11.80 -8.86 18.46
CA SER A 90 -10.73 -9.84 18.30
C SER A 90 -10.91 -10.75 17.08
N SER A 91 -12.15 -11.05 16.68
CA SER A 91 -12.42 -11.88 15.51
C SER A 91 -12.04 -11.16 14.22
N HIS A 92 -12.32 -9.86 14.13
CA HIS A 92 -11.91 -9.01 13.02
C HIS A 92 -10.37 -8.90 12.94
N TRP A 93 -9.70 -8.71 14.08
CA TRP A 93 -8.24 -8.64 14.12
C TRP A 93 -7.56 -9.93 13.67
N LEU A 94 -8.10 -11.08 14.06
CA LEU A 94 -7.59 -12.39 13.61
C LEU A 94 -7.72 -12.59 12.11
N VAL A 95 -8.87 -12.24 11.54
CA VAL A 95 -9.10 -12.30 10.08
C VAL A 95 -8.18 -11.34 9.35
N LEU A 96 -8.07 -10.08 9.83
CA LEU A 96 -7.21 -9.06 9.23
C LEU A 96 -5.73 -9.49 9.26
N SER A 97 -5.24 -9.97 10.41
CA SER A 97 -3.87 -10.45 10.55
C SER A 97 -3.56 -11.61 9.62
N LYS A 98 -4.49 -12.57 9.50
CA LYS A 98 -4.35 -13.69 8.55
C LYS A 98 -4.24 -13.16 7.13
N LYS A 99 -5.14 -12.27 6.71
CA LYS A 99 -5.15 -11.68 5.38
C LYS A 99 -3.86 -10.90 5.07
N VAL A 100 -3.39 -10.08 6.01
CA VAL A 100 -2.12 -9.33 5.86
C VAL A 100 -0.96 -10.29 5.65
N ASN A 101 -0.84 -11.34 6.47
CA ASN A 101 0.22 -12.33 6.33
C ASN A 101 0.15 -13.10 5.00
N GLU A 102 -1.04 -13.47 4.53
CA GLU A 102 -1.26 -14.12 3.24
C GLU A 102 -0.76 -13.24 2.08
N ILE A 103 -1.13 -11.96 2.07
CA ILE A 103 -0.75 -11.02 1.02
C ILE A 103 0.75 -10.74 1.03
N LEU A 104 1.33 -10.50 2.21
CA LEU A 104 2.76 -10.22 2.33
C LEU A 104 3.64 -11.43 2.01
N ALA A 105 3.10 -12.64 2.08
CA ALA A 105 3.79 -13.86 1.64
C ALA A 105 3.85 -14.01 0.11
N MET A 106 3.04 -13.26 -0.64
CA MET A 106 3.06 -13.30 -2.11
C MET A 106 4.37 -12.71 -2.64
N SER A 107 4.96 -13.39 -3.63
CA SER A 107 6.07 -12.82 -4.40
C SER A 107 5.56 -11.62 -5.21
N GLY A 108 6.32 -10.53 -5.23
CA GLY A 108 5.96 -9.33 -5.99
C GLY A 108 4.96 -8.40 -5.30
N VAL A 109 4.66 -8.60 -4.02
CA VAL A 109 4.02 -7.62 -3.14
C VAL A 109 5.09 -6.95 -2.29
N ASP A 110 5.10 -5.63 -2.26
CA ASP A 110 6.10 -4.84 -1.55
C ASP A 110 5.59 -4.27 -0.23
N GLY A 111 4.27 -4.14 -0.07
CA GLY A 111 3.67 -3.66 1.17
C GLY A 111 2.15 -3.69 1.16
N VAL A 112 1.59 -3.39 2.33
CA VAL A 112 0.14 -3.31 2.56
C VAL A 112 -0.20 -1.96 3.18
N VAL A 113 -1.27 -1.33 2.68
CA VAL A 113 -1.92 -0.19 3.32
C VAL A 113 -3.30 -0.64 3.80
N ILE A 114 -3.65 -0.30 5.03
CA ILE A 114 -4.95 -0.63 5.60
C ILE A 114 -5.71 0.67 5.84
N THR A 115 -6.86 0.85 5.18
CA THR A 115 -7.78 1.93 5.50
C THR A 115 -8.67 1.52 6.67
N HIS A 116 -8.71 2.33 7.71
CA HIS A 116 -9.32 1.99 8.99
C HIS A 116 -10.07 3.18 9.58
N GLY A 117 -11.01 2.92 10.46
CA GLY A 117 -11.61 3.97 11.28
C GLY A 117 -10.69 4.38 12.44
N THR A 118 -10.83 5.62 12.91
CA THR A 118 -9.86 6.22 13.83
C THR A 118 -10.01 5.80 15.29
N ASP A 119 -11.18 5.24 15.70
CA ASP A 119 -11.47 5.00 17.13
C ASP A 119 -10.64 3.84 17.73
N THR A 120 -10.30 2.84 16.91
CA THR A 120 -9.52 1.64 17.35
C THR A 120 -8.34 1.35 16.43
N MET A 121 -7.80 2.37 15.78
CA MET A 121 -6.70 2.20 14.84
C MET A 121 -5.40 1.80 15.55
N GLU A 122 -5.14 2.37 16.73
CA GLU A 122 -3.95 2.05 17.50
C GLU A 122 -3.98 0.63 18.05
N GLU A 123 -5.13 0.12 18.52
CA GLU A 123 -5.26 -1.27 18.97
C GLU A 123 -5.05 -2.25 17.82
N THR A 124 -5.63 -1.94 16.65
CA THR A 124 -5.40 -2.74 15.44
C THR A 124 -3.95 -2.71 15.02
N ALA A 125 -3.30 -1.55 15.04
CA ALA A 125 -1.88 -1.41 14.72
C ALA A 125 -1.00 -2.20 15.70
N PHE A 126 -1.29 -2.11 16.99
CA PHE A 126 -0.58 -2.86 18.02
C PHE A 126 -0.75 -4.37 17.84
N PHE A 127 -1.98 -4.84 17.60
CA PHE A 127 -2.23 -6.26 17.35
C PHE A 127 -1.46 -6.77 16.12
N LEU A 128 -1.47 -6.02 15.02
CA LEU A 128 -0.74 -6.38 13.80
C LEU A 128 0.78 -6.36 14.02
N SER A 129 1.31 -5.46 14.85
CA SER A 129 2.73 -5.41 15.18
C SER A 129 3.23 -6.68 15.87
N LEU A 130 2.34 -7.39 16.58
CA LEU A 130 2.65 -8.64 17.26
C LEU A 130 2.42 -9.89 16.39
N THR A 131 1.61 -9.79 15.33
CA THR A 131 1.11 -10.96 14.59
C THR A 131 1.55 -11.02 13.14
N VAL A 132 2.02 -9.91 12.56
CA VAL A 132 2.58 -9.89 11.20
C VAL A 132 3.99 -10.49 11.21
N LYS A 133 4.21 -11.46 10.31
CA LYS A 133 5.46 -12.24 10.23
C LYS A 133 6.45 -11.71 9.19
N SER A 134 6.02 -10.76 8.37
CA SER A 134 6.82 -10.20 7.28
C SER A 134 7.56 -8.95 7.73
N SER A 135 8.74 -8.70 7.16
CA SER A 135 9.45 -7.43 7.29
C SER A 135 8.99 -6.35 6.30
N LYS A 136 8.08 -6.69 5.37
CA LYS A 136 7.50 -5.73 4.44
C LYS A 136 6.60 -4.75 5.19
N PRO A 137 6.52 -3.47 4.77
CA PRO A 137 5.75 -2.45 5.47
C PRO A 137 4.25 -2.75 5.49
N VAL A 138 3.64 -2.49 6.64
CA VAL A 138 2.20 -2.42 6.86
C VAL A 138 1.88 -1.05 7.43
N VAL A 139 1.07 -0.28 6.71
CA VAL A 139 0.71 1.09 7.08
C VAL A 139 -0.79 1.15 7.32
N LEU A 140 -1.22 1.65 8.48
CA LEU A 140 -2.61 1.96 8.75
C LEU A 140 -2.86 3.45 8.51
N THR A 141 -3.99 3.76 7.90
CA THR A 141 -4.43 5.13 7.68
C THR A 141 -5.94 5.25 7.86
N GLY A 142 -6.36 6.40 8.32
CA GLY A 142 -7.76 6.74 8.49
C GLY A 142 -8.02 8.20 8.18
N SER A 143 -9.27 8.61 8.23
CA SER A 143 -9.68 10.00 8.03
C SER A 143 -10.68 10.42 9.08
N MET A 144 -10.55 11.65 9.58
CA MET A 144 -11.51 12.28 10.47
C MET A 144 -12.72 12.87 9.71
N ARG A 145 -12.67 12.85 8.37
CA ARG A 145 -13.74 13.32 7.48
C ARG A 145 -14.08 12.27 6.46
N PRO A 146 -15.34 12.18 6.03
CA PRO A 146 -15.71 11.29 4.92
C PRO A 146 -15.01 11.72 3.62
N SER A 147 -14.93 10.82 2.68
CA SER A 147 -14.28 11.01 1.37
C SER A 147 -15.12 11.88 0.41
N THR A 148 -16.36 12.20 0.74
CA THR A 148 -17.28 13.02 -0.05
C THR A 148 -17.77 14.22 0.75
#